data_891e0512c93f6689ed143afb37921260
#
_entry.id   891e0512c93f6689ed143afb37921260
#
_cell.length_a   1.000
_cell.length_b   1.000
_cell.length_c   1.000
_cell.angle_alpha   90.00
_cell.angle_beta   90.00
_cell.angle_gamma   90.00
#
_symmetry.space_group_name_H-M   'P 1'
#
loop_
_entity.id
_entity.type
_entity.pdbx_description
1 polymer ?
#
loop_
_entity_poly.entity_id
_entity_poly.type
_entity_poly.pdbx_seq_one_letter_code
_entity_poly.pdbx_strand_id
1 'polypeptide(L)'
;MKEIIKNCFRSVLSLVLVAAMVLMFAGCGQKETQENPETSQNQQENVEKSFEFQVVELDGTKKEFEVKFDTEKTVGEALVNEGLISGEKAQYGLMVDTVNGQKYDYNEDGAYWAFHINGEYAMTGVDSTPIKDGEVYSFVATKA
;
A
#
# COMPACT_ATOMS: atom_id res chain seq x y z
N MET A 1 -4.23 35.99 -17.66
CA MET A 1 -5.01 35.52 -16.52
C MET A 1 -4.34 34.29 -15.84
N LYS A 2 -3.00 34.26 -15.73
CA LYS A 2 -2.24 33.14 -15.14
C LYS A 2 -1.25 33.56 -14.04
N GLU A 3 -1.26 34.82 -13.64
CA GLU A 3 -0.27 35.35 -12.68
C GLU A 3 -0.85 35.69 -11.32
N ILE A 4 -2.16 35.52 -11.09
CA ILE A 4 -2.82 35.99 -9.86
C ILE A 4 -2.87 34.89 -8.76
N ILE A 5 -2.65 33.62 -9.11
CA ILE A 5 -2.78 32.50 -8.17
C ILE A 5 -1.49 32.22 -7.37
N LYS A 6 -0.34 32.73 -7.80
CA LYS A 6 0.95 32.48 -7.13
C LYS A 6 1.25 33.36 -5.93
N ASN A 7 0.53 34.45 -5.75
CA ASN A 7 0.83 35.40 -4.67
C ASN A 7 0.00 35.25 -3.41
N CYS A 8 -1.02 34.41 -3.39
CA CYS A 8 -1.86 34.20 -2.21
C CYS A 8 -1.30 33.19 -1.20
N PHE A 9 -0.27 32.42 -1.57
CA PHE A 9 0.27 31.37 -0.68
C PHE A 9 1.50 31.79 0.14
N ARG A 10 1.99 33.04 -0.04
CA ARG A 10 3.20 33.53 0.66
C ARG A 10 2.95 34.45 1.84
N SER A 11 1.70 34.75 2.16
CA SER A 11 1.37 35.80 3.17
C SER A 11 0.82 35.29 4.51
N VAL A 12 0.77 33.99 4.75
CA VAL A 12 0.20 33.45 6.01
C VAL A 12 1.29 32.86 6.93
N LEU A 13 2.56 33.01 6.58
CA LEU A 13 3.67 32.45 7.38
C LEU A 13 4.43 33.54 8.18
N SER A 14 3.74 34.52 8.73
CA SER A 14 4.43 35.49 9.55
C SER A 14 3.47 36.16 10.55
N LEU A 15 3.06 35.45 11.57
CA LEU A 15 2.54 36.07 12.77
C LEU A 15 2.05 35.03 13.79
N VAL A 16 2.93 34.28 14.41
CA VAL A 16 2.75 33.79 15.79
C VAL A 16 4.13 33.45 16.35
N LEU A 17 4.84 34.46 16.74
CA LEU A 17 6.00 34.35 17.58
C LEU A 17 5.84 35.47 18.60
N VAL A 18 5.49 35.15 19.79
CA VAL A 18 5.64 35.86 21.06
C VAL A 18 4.52 35.44 22.03
N ALA A 19 4.86 34.55 22.91
CA ALA A 19 4.48 34.63 24.33
C ALA A 19 5.18 33.49 25.09
N ALA A 20 6.44 33.72 25.37
CA ALA A 20 7.11 33.06 26.50
C ALA A 20 6.68 33.80 27.75
N MET A 21 6.10 33.11 28.73
CA MET A 21 6.15 33.54 30.11
C MET A 21 6.27 32.34 31.04
N VAL A 22 7.39 32.34 31.62
CA VAL A 22 7.88 31.65 32.81
C VAL A 22 6.90 31.79 33.96
N LEU A 23 6.60 30.72 34.67
CA LEU A 23 6.37 30.72 36.10
C LEU A 23 6.87 29.42 36.71
N MET A 24 8.01 29.51 37.34
CA MET A 24 8.50 28.57 38.33
C MET A 24 7.60 28.59 39.54
N PHE A 25 7.14 27.47 40.02
CA PHE A 25 6.85 27.25 41.40
C PHE A 25 7.39 25.90 41.86
N ALA A 26 8.39 26.00 42.72
CA ALA A 26 8.84 24.90 43.53
C ALA A 26 7.78 24.60 44.60
N GLY A 27 7.49 23.33 44.81
CA GLY A 27 6.60 22.87 45.88
C GLY A 27 6.82 21.37 46.08
N CYS A 28 7.61 21.05 47.06
CA CYS A 28 7.87 19.70 47.59
C CYS A 28 6.66 19.26 48.44
N GLY A 29 6.26 17.95 48.36
CA GLY A 29 5.42 17.41 49.43
C GLY A 29 4.44 16.33 49.03
N GLN A 30 4.87 15.05 49.24
CA GLN A 30 4.12 13.89 49.78
C GLN A 30 2.76 13.48 49.21
N LYS A 31 2.79 12.25 48.63
CA LYS A 31 1.98 11.06 48.89
C LYS A 31 0.48 11.22 49.16
N GLU A 32 -0.35 10.73 48.25
CA GLU A 32 -1.31 9.67 48.52
C GLU A 32 -2.07 9.28 47.22
N THR A 33 -2.29 8.00 47.11
CA THR A 33 -3.04 7.21 46.18
C THR A 33 -4.47 7.70 46.00
N GLN A 34 -4.93 7.87 44.75
CA GLN A 34 -6.28 7.43 44.34
C GLN A 34 -6.42 7.40 42.81
N GLU A 35 -7.02 6.33 42.40
CA GLU A 35 -7.39 5.84 41.10
C GLU A 35 -8.08 6.84 40.17
N ASN A 36 -7.64 6.74 38.92
CA ASN A 36 -8.33 6.66 37.62
C ASN A 36 -9.77 7.20 37.46
N PRO A 37 -10.19 7.78 36.32
CA PRO A 37 -10.28 6.96 35.12
C PRO A 37 -9.67 7.60 33.87
N GLU A 38 -9.05 6.68 33.12
CA GLU A 38 -8.66 6.77 31.74
C GLU A 38 -9.71 7.43 30.84
N THR A 39 -9.27 8.42 30.11
CA THR A 39 -9.79 8.62 28.77
C THR A 39 -8.61 8.40 27.84
N SER A 40 -8.35 7.13 27.55
CA SER A 40 -7.62 6.72 26.35
C SER A 40 -8.43 7.21 25.16
N GLN A 41 -8.09 8.37 24.67
CA GLN A 41 -8.38 8.68 23.28
C GLN A 41 -7.49 7.76 22.45
N ASN A 42 -8.09 6.66 22.04
CA ASN A 42 -7.58 5.77 21.01
C ASN A 42 -7.54 6.60 19.71
N GLN A 43 -6.44 7.32 19.49
CA GLN A 43 -6.06 7.76 18.17
C GLN A 43 -5.65 6.47 17.45
N GLN A 44 -6.62 5.86 16.80
CA GLN A 44 -6.41 4.85 15.79
C GLN A 44 -5.72 5.59 14.66
N GLU A 45 -4.40 5.63 14.72
CA GLU A 45 -3.54 5.98 13.59
C GLU A 45 -3.89 4.94 12.52
N ASN A 46 -4.65 5.37 11.54
CA ASN A 46 -4.97 4.56 10.37
C ASN A 46 -3.67 4.46 9.56
N VAL A 47 -2.83 3.51 9.92
CA VAL A 47 -1.64 3.18 9.14
C VAL A 47 -2.18 2.55 7.85
N GLU A 48 -2.20 3.33 6.78
CA GLU A 48 -2.49 2.80 5.44
C GLU A 48 -1.49 1.68 5.16
N LYS A 49 -2.00 0.48 4.99
CA LYS A 49 -1.21 -0.69 4.63
C LYS A 49 -1.04 -0.72 3.12
N SER A 50 0.18 -0.93 2.66
CA SER A 50 0.48 -1.05 1.24
C SER A 50 1.58 -2.07 0.99
N PHE A 51 1.66 -2.58 -0.24
CA PHE A 51 2.77 -3.38 -0.73
C PHE A 51 3.15 -2.95 -2.14
N GLU A 52 4.38 -3.29 -2.54
CA GLU A 52 4.86 -3.03 -3.90
C GLU A 52 4.43 -4.16 -4.84
N PHE A 53 3.83 -3.78 -5.97
CA PHE A 53 3.47 -4.69 -7.05
C PHE A 53 4.16 -4.29 -8.34
N GLN A 54 4.78 -5.25 -9.02
CA GLN A 54 5.53 -5.02 -10.24
C GLN A 54 4.95 -5.84 -11.39
N VAL A 55 4.95 -5.24 -12.58
CA VAL A 55 4.56 -5.88 -13.84
C VAL A 55 5.75 -5.82 -14.78
N VAL A 56 6.19 -6.96 -15.29
CA VAL A 56 7.30 -7.06 -16.26
C VAL A 56 6.76 -7.66 -17.54
N GLU A 57 6.78 -6.88 -18.61
CA GLU A 57 6.31 -7.27 -19.94
C GLU A 57 7.34 -8.15 -20.68
N LEU A 58 6.92 -8.79 -21.79
CA LEU A 58 7.82 -9.63 -22.62
C LEU A 58 9.03 -8.90 -23.19
N ASP A 59 8.92 -7.59 -23.40
CA ASP A 59 10.01 -6.74 -23.89
C ASP A 59 10.95 -6.26 -22.76
N GLY A 60 10.68 -6.66 -21.51
CA GLY A 60 11.43 -6.27 -20.34
C GLY A 60 10.98 -4.94 -19.72
N THR A 61 9.95 -4.30 -20.27
CA THR A 61 9.39 -3.08 -19.67
C THR A 61 8.82 -3.40 -18.30
N LYS A 62 9.24 -2.64 -17.28
CA LYS A 62 8.80 -2.78 -15.89
C LYS A 62 7.91 -1.62 -15.48
N LYS A 63 6.81 -1.93 -14.84
CA LYS A 63 5.91 -0.96 -14.18
C LYS A 63 5.79 -1.32 -12.70
N GLU A 64 5.70 -0.32 -11.85
CA GLU A 64 5.61 -0.46 -10.39
C GLU A 64 4.36 0.24 -9.88
N PHE A 65 3.68 -0.38 -8.94
CA PHE A 65 2.44 0.10 -8.33
C PHE A 65 2.56 -0.04 -6.82
N GLU A 66 2.14 0.97 -6.09
CA GLU A 66 1.87 0.87 -4.67
C GLU A 66 0.41 0.46 -4.50
N VAL A 67 0.18 -0.75 -4.01
CA VAL A 67 -1.15 -1.31 -3.80
C VAL A 67 -1.54 -1.13 -2.35
N LYS A 68 -2.56 -0.33 -2.10
CA LYS A 68 -3.14 -0.13 -0.76
C LYS A 68 -4.15 -1.22 -0.48
N PHE A 69 -4.21 -1.66 0.76
CA PHE A 69 -5.19 -2.65 1.19
C PHE A 69 -5.66 -2.37 2.63
N ASP A 70 -6.86 -2.79 2.95
CA ASP A 70 -7.47 -2.60 4.27
C ASP A 70 -7.86 -3.95 4.87
N THR A 71 -8.80 -4.64 4.25
CA THR A 71 -9.41 -5.88 4.74
C THR A 71 -9.00 -7.11 3.93
N GLU A 72 -8.38 -6.93 2.78
CA GLU A 72 -7.88 -8.00 1.93
C GLU A 72 -6.85 -8.85 2.68
N LYS A 73 -6.98 -10.16 2.53
CA LYS A 73 -6.10 -11.12 3.21
C LYS A 73 -5.04 -11.69 2.30
N THR A 74 -5.32 -11.67 0.98
CA THR A 74 -4.43 -12.24 -0.03
C THR A 74 -4.04 -11.20 -1.07
N VAL A 75 -2.88 -11.42 -1.68
CA VAL A 75 -2.37 -10.59 -2.76
C VAL A 75 -3.36 -10.55 -3.92
N GLY A 76 -3.97 -11.70 -4.24
CA GLY A 76 -4.96 -11.80 -5.30
C GLY A 76 -6.20 -10.96 -5.06
N GLU A 77 -6.74 -10.96 -3.81
CA GLU A 77 -7.88 -10.12 -3.45
C GLU A 77 -7.57 -8.64 -3.66
N ALA A 78 -6.42 -8.17 -3.17
CA ALA A 78 -6.02 -6.77 -3.31
C ALA A 78 -5.82 -6.37 -4.77
N LEU A 79 -5.10 -7.18 -5.56
CA LEU A 79 -4.84 -6.88 -6.97
C LEU A 79 -6.10 -6.93 -7.85
N VAL A 80 -7.04 -7.82 -7.56
CA VAL A 80 -8.34 -7.86 -8.25
C VAL A 80 -9.20 -6.65 -7.90
N ASN A 81 -9.25 -6.25 -6.63
CA ASN A 81 -10.00 -5.08 -6.18
C ASN A 81 -9.47 -3.78 -6.82
N GLU A 82 -8.17 -3.66 -6.98
CA GLU A 82 -7.52 -2.54 -7.69
C GLU A 82 -7.64 -2.64 -9.22
N GLY A 83 -8.19 -3.75 -9.74
CA GLY A 83 -8.32 -3.97 -11.19
C GLY A 83 -6.99 -4.19 -11.90
N LEU A 84 -5.93 -4.54 -11.16
CA LEU A 84 -4.60 -4.77 -11.72
C LEU A 84 -4.43 -6.15 -12.31
N ILE A 85 -5.22 -7.13 -11.85
CA ILE A 85 -5.24 -8.49 -12.43
C ILE A 85 -6.66 -8.98 -12.66
N SER A 86 -6.81 -9.86 -13.64
CA SER A 86 -8.03 -10.64 -13.85
C SER A 86 -7.69 -11.99 -14.48
N GLY A 87 -8.69 -12.88 -14.48
CA GLY A 87 -8.55 -14.22 -15.02
C GLY A 87 -9.75 -15.09 -14.66
N GLU A 88 -9.66 -16.38 -14.94
CA GLU A 88 -10.70 -17.34 -14.66
C GLU A 88 -10.49 -18.04 -13.31
N LYS A 89 -11.57 -18.19 -12.54
CA LYS A 89 -11.54 -19.04 -11.34
C LYS A 89 -11.60 -20.51 -11.76
N ALA A 90 -10.52 -21.21 -11.52
CA ALA A 90 -10.38 -22.64 -11.79
C ALA A 90 -10.41 -23.46 -10.48
N GLN A 91 -10.33 -24.78 -10.62
CA GLN A 91 -10.33 -25.71 -9.48
C GLN A 91 -9.21 -25.43 -8.47
N TYR A 92 -8.08 -24.88 -8.91
CA TYR A 92 -6.88 -24.64 -8.09
C TYR A 92 -6.66 -23.16 -7.77
N GLY A 93 -7.68 -22.31 -8.00
CA GLY A 93 -7.62 -20.89 -7.72
C GLY A 93 -7.76 -20.00 -8.95
N LEU A 94 -7.35 -18.74 -8.82
CA LEU A 94 -7.41 -17.76 -9.91
C LEU A 94 -6.28 -18.01 -10.92
N MET A 95 -6.66 -18.36 -12.14
CA MET A 95 -5.75 -18.40 -13.29
C MET A 95 -5.68 -17.01 -13.91
N VAL A 96 -4.63 -16.27 -13.59
CA VAL A 96 -4.44 -14.91 -14.09
C VAL A 96 -4.01 -14.97 -15.56
N ASP A 97 -4.81 -14.36 -16.42
CA ASP A 97 -4.51 -14.20 -17.86
C ASP A 97 -4.27 -12.75 -18.25
N THR A 98 -4.74 -11.82 -17.41
CA THR A 98 -4.65 -10.38 -17.68
C THR A 98 -4.01 -9.67 -16.51
N VAL A 99 -2.96 -8.88 -16.78
CA VAL A 99 -2.25 -8.06 -15.81
C VAL A 99 -2.10 -6.65 -16.37
N ASN A 100 -2.49 -5.63 -15.60
CA ASN A 100 -2.46 -4.22 -16.00
C ASN A 100 -3.06 -3.97 -17.39
N GLY A 101 -4.15 -4.70 -17.70
CA GLY A 101 -4.85 -4.61 -18.98
C GLY A 101 -4.22 -5.36 -20.14
N GLN A 102 -3.04 -5.99 -19.97
CA GLN A 102 -2.42 -6.84 -20.98
C GLN A 102 -2.81 -8.30 -20.75
N LYS A 103 -3.43 -8.90 -21.75
CA LYS A 103 -3.80 -10.31 -21.74
C LYS A 103 -2.77 -11.16 -22.50
N TYR A 104 -2.47 -12.34 -21.95
CA TYR A 104 -1.74 -13.40 -22.64
C TYR A 104 -2.49 -14.71 -22.49
N ASP A 105 -2.62 -15.44 -23.61
CA ASP A 105 -3.12 -16.81 -23.65
C ASP A 105 -1.97 -17.76 -24.02
N TYR A 106 -1.77 -18.79 -23.18
CA TYR A 106 -0.70 -19.77 -23.37
C TYR A 106 -0.75 -20.45 -24.74
N ASN A 107 -1.94 -20.77 -25.24
CA ASN A 107 -2.12 -21.52 -26.48
C ASN A 107 -2.07 -20.61 -27.72
N GLU A 108 -2.57 -19.37 -27.60
CA GLU A 108 -2.67 -18.43 -28.72
C GLU A 108 -1.40 -17.59 -28.86
N ASP A 109 -0.88 -17.07 -27.75
CA ASP A 109 0.26 -16.16 -27.73
C ASP A 109 1.60 -16.85 -27.46
N GLY A 110 1.60 -18.11 -26.99
CA GLY A 110 2.79 -18.80 -26.51
C GLY A 110 3.43 -18.08 -25.34
N ALA A 111 2.62 -17.42 -24.51
CA ALA A 111 3.07 -16.64 -23.35
C ALA A 111 2.06 -16.72 -22.22
N TYR A 112 2.50 -16.43 -21.01
CA TYR A 112 1.67 -16.43 -19.80
C TYR A 112 2.24 -15.48 -18.75
N TRP A 113 1.43 -15.15 -17.75
CA TRP A 113 1.85 -14.38 -16.60
C TRP A 113 2.36 -15.28 -15.47
N ALA A 114 3.64 -15.20 -15.17
CA ALA A 114 4.28 -15.91 -14.06
C ALA A 114 4.25 -15.05 -12.79
N PHE A 115 3.70 -15.59 -11.72
CA PHE A 115 3.66 -14.92 -10.42
C PHE A 115 4.98 -15.12 -9.68
N HIS A 116 5.54 -14.03 -9.11
CA HIS A 116 6.78 -14.04 -8.33
C HIS A 116 6.59 -13.32 -7.01
N ILE A 117 7.35 -13.75 -6.00
CA ILE A 117 7.46 -13.13 -4.68
C ILE A 117 8.95 -12.83 -4.46
N ASN A 118 9.28 -11.56 -4.21
CA ASN A 118 10.67 -11.10 -4.03
C ASN A 118 11.60 -11.52 -5.19
N GLY A 119 11.05 -11.56 -6.42
CA GLY A 119 11.79 -11.94 -7.63
C GLY A 119 11.91 -13.45 -7.88
N GLU A 120 11.44 -14.31 -6.98
CA GLU A 120 11.44 -15.76 -7.14
C GLU A 120 10.06 -16.26 -7.61
N TYR A 121 10.04 -17.26 -8.50
CA TYR A 121 8.80 -17.87 -8.97
C TYR A 121 8.00 -18.43 -7.80
N ALA A 122 6.75 -18.00 -7.68
CA ALA A 122 5.88 -18.42 -6.58
C ALA A 122 5.39 -19.85 -6.77
N MET A 123 5.45 -20.64 -5.71
CA MET A 123 4.93 -22.02 -5.69
C MET A 123 3.45 -22.09 -5.28
N THR A 124 2.83 -20.94 -5.01
CA THR A 124 1.43 -20.78 -4.61
C THR A 124 0.71 -19.84 -5.58
N GLY A 125 -0.59 -20.04 -5.75
CA GLY A 125 -1.43 -19.10 -6.50
C GLY A 125 -1.55 -17.75 -5.79
N VAL A 126 -1.73 -16.68 -6.56
CA VAL A 126 -1.84 -15.30 -6.04
C VAL A 126 -3.00 -15.13 -5.07
N ASP A 127 -4.12 -15.80 -5.30
CA ASP A 127 -5.31 -15.79 -4.46
C ASP A 127 -5.17 -16.60 -3.16
N SER A 128 -4.13 -17.43 -3.08
CA SER A 128 -3.77 -18.21 -1.88
C SER A 128 -2.55 -17.64 -1.15
N THR A 129 -1.96 -16.57 -1.65
CA THR A 129 -0.76 -15.93 -1.07
C THR A 129 -1.18 -14.83 -0.10
N PRO A 130 -0.94 -14.98 1.23
CA PRO A 130 -1.20 -13.93 2.19
C PRO A 130 -0.33 -12.69 1.92
N ILE A 131 -0.87 -11.51 2.14
CA ILE A 131 -0.09 -10.28 2.07
C ILE A 131 0.85 -10.22 3.28
N LYS A 132 2.13 -9.95 3.03
CA LYS A 132 3.15 -9.74 4.06
C LYS A 132 3.85 -8.41 3.87
N ASP A 133 4.11 -7.73 4.96
CA ASP A 133 4.80 -6.46 4.97
C ASP A 133 6.24 -6.60 4.43
N GLY A 134 6.64 -5.68 3.57
CA GLY A 134 7.97 -5.62 2.97
C GLY A 134 8.24 -6.62 1.85
N GLU A 135 7.27 -7.48 1.47
CA GLU A 135 7.40 -8.33 0.28
C GLU A 135 7.05 -7.54 -0.99
N VAL A 136 7.74 -7.88 -2.07
CA VAL A 136 7.47 -7.38 -3.42
C VAL A 136 6.83 -8.49 -4.22
N TYR A 137 5.63 -8.22 -4.74
CA TYR A 137 4.91 -9.17 -5.59
C TYR A 137 5.01 -8.73 -7.05
N SER A 138 5.15 -9.68 -7.96
CA SER A 138 5.21 -9.33 -9.37
C SER A 138 4.58 -10.37 -10.28
N PHE A 139 4.07 -9.91 -11.42
CA PHE A 139 3.77 -10.75 -12.57
C PHE A 139 4.77 -10.47 -13.68
N VAL A 140 5.39 -11.53 -14.18
CA VAL A 140 6.39 -11.48 -15.24
C VAL A 140 5.84 -12.22 -16.46
N ALA A 141 5.68 -11.51 -17.57
CA ALA A 141 5.30 -12.13 -18.81
C ALA A 141 6.41 -13.09 -19.28
N THR A 142 6.07 -14.35 -19.47
CA THR A 142 7.01 -15.42 -19.73
C THR A 142 6.58 -16.16 -21.00
N LYS A 143 7.52 -16.44 -21.89
CA LYS A 143 7.28 -17.30 -23.05
C LYS A 143 7.21 -18.77 -22.63
N ALA A 144 6.29 -19.51 -23.27
CA ALA A 144 6.09 -20.94 -23.08
C ALA A 144 7.24 -21.77 -23.67
#